data_0ee202a13f8e3e34b6c08a89e664e374
#
_entry.id   0ee202a13f8e3e34b6c08a89e664e374
#
_cell.length_a   1.000
_cell.length_b   1.000
_cell.length_c   1.000
_cell.angle_alpha   90.00
_cell.angle_beta   90.00
_cell.angle_gamma   90.00
#
_symmetry.space_group_name_H-M   'P 1'
#
loop_
_entity.id
_entity.type
_entity.pdbx_description
1 polymer ?
#
loop_
_entity_poly.entity_id
_entity_poly.type
_entity_poly.pdbx_seq_one_letter_code
_entity_poly.pdbx_strand_id
1 'polypeptide(L)'
;MRMNYFVVGTNDMETSVKFYGALFEHSGLTQVRPSERMTYWLRDDFAFAAALPFDGEKATNGNGTMVGFSVGSAEEVTRLYKTALELGGTCEGEPSQRGPRFSAYVRDPDRNKLCFAD
;
A
#
# COMPACT_ATOMS: atom_id res chain seq x y z
N MET A 1 7.95 -21.97 -5.73
CA MET A 1 8.06 -20.84 -4.78
C MET A 1 7.25 -19.66 -5.30
N ARG A 2 6.52 -19.01 -4.44
CA ARG A 2 5.77 -17.78 -4.80
C ARG A 2 5.69 -16.87 -3.58
N MET A 3 5.44 -15.59 -3.82
CA MET A 3 5.28 -14.63 -2.74
C MET A 3 4.00 -14.94 -1.95
N ASN A 4 4.10 -14.93 -0.62
CA ASN A 4 3.00 -15.20 0.27
C ASN A 4 2.39 -13.91 0.83
N TYR A 5 3.23 -13.01 1.33
CA TYR A 5 2.76 -11.73 1.84
C TYR A 5 3.90 -10.72 1.81
N PHE A 6 3.54 -9.43 1.93
CA PHE A 6 4.49 -8.33 2.04
C PHE A 6 4.10 -7.46 3.22
N VAL A 7 5.09 -7.00 3.98
CA VAL A 7 4.89 -6.16 5.17
C VAL A 7 5.60 -4.83 4.98
N VAL A 8 4.90 -3.73 5.22
CA VAL A 8 5.49 -2.40 5.32
C VAL A 8 5.47 -1.94 6.77
N GLY A 9 6.44 -1.13 7.16
CA GLY A 9 6.50 -0.58 8.51
C GLY A 9 5.61 0.64 8.68
N THR A 10 5.06 0.80 9.88
CA THR A 10 4.34 2.02 10.25
C THR A 10 4.77 2.48 11.63
N ASN A 11 4.71 3.79 11.85
CA ASN A 11 4.93 4.39 13.17
C ASN A 11 3.60 4.80 13.84
N ASP A 12 2.48 4.62 13.12
CA ASP A 12 1.15 4.97 13.60
C ASP A 12 0.15 4.02 12.95
N MET A 13 -0.21 2.96 13.68
CA MET A 13 -1.09 1.93 13.13
C MET A 13 -2.47 2.48 12.78
N GLU A 14 -3.02 3.43 13.55
CA GLU A 14 -4.35 3.98 13.26
C GLU A 14 -4.35 4.76 11.95
N THR A 15 -3.32 5.57 11.70
CA THR A 15 -3.16 6.29 10.44
C THR A 15 -2.97 5.31 9.28
N SER A 16 -2.17 4.27 9.47
CA SER A 16 -1.93 3.25 8.45
C SER A 16 -3.20 2.48 8.09
N VAL A 17 -3.97 2.08 9.11
CA VAL A 17 -5.24 1.36 8.90
C VAL A 17 -6.26 2.22 8.17
N LYS A 18 -6.33 3.50 8.50
CA LYS A 18 -7.21 4.45 7.81
C LYS A 18 -6.82 4.58 6.33
N PHE A 19 -5.53 4.73 6.06
CA PHE A 19 -5.01 4.86 4.70
C PHE A 19 -5.28 3.60 3.86
N TYR A 20 -4.80 2.45 4.32
CA TYR A 20 -4.93 1.21 3.57
C TYR A 20 -6.35 0.66 3.57
N GLY A 21 -7.11 0.88 4.65
CA GLY A 21 -8.51 0.49 4.70
C GLY A 21 -9.33 1.16 3.60
N ALA A 22 -9.13 2.46 3.40
CA ALA A 22 -9.80 3.19 2.32
C ALA A 22 -9.25 2.81 0.95
N LEU A 23 -7.92 2.66 0.84
CA LEU A 23 -7.28 2.31 -0.43
C LEU A 23 -7.77 0.95 -0.95
N PHE A 24 -7.98 -0.02 -0.06
CA PHE A 24 -8.37 -1.38 -0.41
C PHE A 24 -9.87 -1.64 -0.29
N GLU A 25 -10.68 -0.63 -0.08
CA GLU A 25 -12.12 -0.78 0.23
C GLU A 25 -12.87 -1.64 -0.80
N HIS A 26 -12.54 -1.49 -2.09
CA HIS A 26 -13.20 -2.23 -3.18
C HIS A 26 -12.28 -3.24 -3.85
N SER A 27 -11.20 -3.64 -3.19
CA SER A 27 -10.18 -4.50 -3.77
C SER A 27 -10.47 -5.99 -3.67
N GLY A 28 -11.45 -6.38 -2.85
CA GLY A 28 -11.69 -7.79 -2.52
C GLY A 28 -10.79 -8.31 -1.41
N LEU A 29 -9.94 -7.46 -0.84
CA LEU A 29 -9.10 -7.84 0.30
C LEU A 29 -9.88 -7.72 1.59
N THR A 30 -9.68 -8.68 2.51
CA THR A 30 -10.31 -8.70 3.83
C THR A 30 -9.34 -8.18 4.87
N GLN A 31 -9.76 -7.18 5.63
CA GLN A 31 -8.95 -6.62 6.71
C GLN A 31 -9.05 -7.47 7.97
N VAL A 32 -7.90 -7.84 8.53
CA VAL A 32 -7.80 -8.60 9.79
C VAL A 32 -6.72 -7.96 10.65
N ARG A 33 -7.04 -7.68 11.90
CA ARG A 33 -6.07 -7.11 12.84
C ARG A 33 -5.87 -8.07 14.02
N PRO A 34 -4.95 -9.04 13.93
CA PRO A 34 -4.76 -10.05 14.98
C PRO A 34 -4.12 -9.50 16.25
N SER A 35 -3.46 -8.35 16.18
CA SER A 35 -2.82 -7.70 17.33
C SER A 35 -2.73 -6.20 17.10
N GLU A 36 -2.29 -5.44 18.10
CA GLU A 36 -2.06 -4.03 17.94
C GLU A 36 -0.84 -3.74 17.05
N ARG A 37 0.05 -4.73 16.89
CA ARG A 37 1.28 -4.58 16.12
C ARG A 37 1.10 -4.78 14.63
N MET A 38 0.10 -5.54 14.18
CA MET A 38 -0.07 -5.85 12.75
C MET A 38 -1.51 -5.79 12.29
N THR A 39 -1.70 -5.27 11.10
CA THR A 39 -2.97 -5.33 10.38
C THR A 39 -2.69 -5.89 9.00
N TYR A 40 -3.51 -6.88 8.59
CA TYR A 40 -3.42 -7.55 7.30
C TYR A 40 -4.61 -7.19 6.42
N TRP A 41 -4.38 -7.11 5.11
CA TRP A 41 -5.40 -7.11 4.06
C TRP A 41 -5.10 -8.32 3.19
N LEU A 42 -5.97 -9.31 3.23
CA LEU A 42 -5.66 -10.61 2.67
C LEU A 42 -6.75 -11.15 1.76
N ARG A 43 -6.32 -12.03 0.88
CA ARG A 43 -7.16 -12.87 0.05
C ARG A 43 -6.51 -14.26 -0.01
N ASP A 44 -7.08 -15.16 -0.83
CA ASP A 44 -6.67 -16.57 -0.83
C ASP A 44 -5.20 -16.81 -1.18
N ASP A 45 -4.63 -15.96 -2.04
CA ASP A 45 -3.31 -16.20 -2.61
C ASP A 45 -2.21 -15.26 -2.11
N PHE A 46 -2.55 -14.16 -1.40
CA PHE A 46 -1.54 -13.28 -0.83
C PHE A 46 -2.12 -12.39 0.26
N ALA A 47 -1.22 -11.70 0.96
CA ALA A 47 -1.60 -10.67 1.93
C ALA A 47 -0.66 -9.48 1.82
N PHE A 48 -1.19 -8.31 2.13
CA PHE A 48 -0.43 -7.10 2.38
C PHE A 48 -0.63 -6.73 3.86
N ALA A 49 0.42 -6.28 4.53
CA ALA A 49 0.31 -5.94 5.95
C ALA A 49 1.06 -4.66 6.28
N ALA A 50 0.55 -3.94 7.28
CA ALA A 50 1.27 -2.87 7.94
C ALA A 50 1.62 -3.34 9.36
N ALA A 51 2.83 -3.04 9.81
CA ALA A 51 3.31 -3.50 11.11
C ALA A 51 4.10 -2.42 11.84
N LEU A 52 3.89 -2.33 13.14
CA LEU A 52 4.89 -1.71 14.01
C LEU A 52 6.11 -2.64 14.02
N PRO A 53 7.34 -2.11 13.88
CA PRO A 53 8.51 -2.98 13.79
C PRO A 53 8.65 -3.92 14.98
N PHE A 54 9.06 -5.15 14.69
CA PHE A 54 9.21 -6.21 15.70
C PHE A 54 10.19 -5.83 16.82
N ASP A 55 11.25 -5.08 16.47
CA ASP A 55 12.27 -4.67 17.44
C ASP A 55 11.87 -3.46 18.31
N GLY A 56 10.67 -2.90 18.08
CA GLY A 56 10.20 -1.73 18.81
C GLY A 56 10.83 -0.40 18.39
N GLU A 57 11.74 -0.42 17.42
CA GLU A 57 12.37 0.78 16.91
C GLU A 57 11.45 1.48 15.89
N LYS A 58 11.81 2.71 15.52
CA LYS A 58 11.06 3.48 14.53
C LYS A 58 11.09 2.79 13.17
N ALA A 59 9.93 2.70 12.53
CA ALA A 59 9.83 2.19 11.16
C ALA A 59 10.50 3.14 10.18
N THR A 60 11.18 2.57 9.18
CA THR A 60 11.72 3.29 8.03
C THR A 60 11.12 2.71 6.76
N ASN A 61 11.15 3.48 5.66
CA ASN A 61 10.56 3.04 4.40
C ASN A 61 11.44 2.13 3.55
N GLY A 62 12.72 2.01 3.89
CA GLY A 62 13.68 1.31 3.04
C GLY A 62 13.96 2.07 1.74
N ASN A 63 15.21 2.41 1.49
CA ASN A 63 15.60 3.06 0.24
C ASN A 63 15.69 2.02 -0.88
N GLY A 64 14.89 2.18 -1.93
CA GLY A 64 14.81 1.23 -3.03
C GLY A 64 13.68 0.22 -2.92
N THR A 65 12.94 0.21 -1.80
CA THR A 65 11.80 -0.70 -1.61
C THR A 65 10.54 -0.10 -2.20
N MET A 66 9.75 -0.92 -2.89
CA MET A 66 8.47 -0.51 -3.48
C MET A 66 7.54 -1.71 -3.55
N VAL A 67 6.25 -1.48 -3.32
CA VAL A 67 5.22 -2.51 -3.49
C VAL A 67 4.36 -2.12 -4.69
N GLY A 68 4.22 -3.03 -5.64
CA GLY A 68 3.41 -2.80 -6.84
C GLY A 68 2.10 -3.57 -6.79
N PHE A 69 1.01 -2.90 -7.15
CA PHE A 69 -0.32 -3.48 -7.25
C PHE A 69 -0.81 -3.41 -8.69
N SER A 70 -1.28 -4.54 -9.22
CA SER A 70 -2.00 -4.57 -10.48
C SER A 70 -3.47 -4.29 -10.17
N VAL A 71 -4.01 -3.21 -10.73
CA VAL A 71 -5.34 -2.72 -10.36
C VAL A 71 -6.37 -2.81 -11.49
N GLY A 72 -5.95 -3.26 -12.66
CA GLY A 72 -6.84 -3.69 -13.73
C GLY A 72 -7.23 -2.65 -14.78
N SER A 73 -7.11 -1.35 -14.49
CA SER A 73 -7.46 -0.31 -15.47
C SER A 73 -6.78 1.01 -15.17
N ALA A 74 -6.66 1.86 -16.20
CA ALA A 74 -6.12 3.21 -16.05
C ALA A 74 -7.00 4.07 -15.14
N GLU A 75 -8.32 3.90 -15.21
CA GLU A 75 -9.26 4.61 -14.34
C GLU A 75 -9.02 4.26 -12.88
N GLU A 76 -8.78 3.00 -12.59
CA GLU A 76 -8.51 2.55 -11.22
C GLU A 76 -7.16 3.06 -10.72
N VAL A 77 -6.14 3.09 -11.57
CA VAL A 77 -4.84 3.70 -11.23
C VAL A 77 -5.05 5.15 -10.78
N THR A 78 -5.81 5.93 -11.55
CA THR A 78 -6.06 7.34 -11.26
C THR A 78 -6.89 7.50 -9.98
N ARG A 79 -7.90 6.66 -9.79
CA ARG A 79 -8.74 6.71 -8.59
C ARG A 79 -7.95 6.43 -7.32
N LEU A 80 -7.12 5.40 -7.33
CA LEU A 80 -6.30 5.03 -6.18
C LEU A 80 -5.22 6.08 -5.90
N TYR A 81 -4.63 6.65 -6.93
CA TYR A 81 -3.67 7.74 -6.78
C TYR A 81 -4.31 8.92 -6.04
N LYS A 82 -5.49 9.36 -6.49
CA LYS A 82 -6.22 10.48 -5.85
C LYS A 82 -6.60 10.15 -4.40
N THR A 83 -7.12 8.95 -4.17
CA THR A 83 -7.47 8.48 -2.82
C THR A 83 -6.28 8.52 -1.89
N ALA A 84 -5.12 8.03 -2.36
CA ALA A 84 -3.89 8.05 -1.57
C ALA A 84 -3.49 9.47 -1.16
N LEU A 85 -3.56 10.43 -2.08
CA LEU A 85 -3.23 11.82 -1.76
C LEU A 85 -4.22 12.44 -0.77
N GLU A 86 -5.51 12.14 -0.91
CA GLU A 86 -6.54 12.63 0.02
C GLU A 86 -6.33 12.11 1.45
N LEU A 87 -5.71 10.93 1.60
CA LEU A 87 -5.51 10.27 2.89
C LEU A 87 -4.13 10.52 3.49
N GLY A 88 -3.42 11.52 3.02
CA GLY A 88 -2.13 11.91 3.59
C GLY A 88 -0.91 11.32 2.89
N GLY A 89 -1.10 10.62 1.79
CA GLY A 89 0.00 10.18 0.94
C GLY A 89 0.55 11.33 0.10
N THR A 90 1.70 11.10 -0.52
CA THR A 90 2.36 12.08 -1.37
C THR A 90 2.66 11.50 -2.75
N CYS A 91 2.73 12.37 -3.75
CA CYS A 91 3.01 11.97 -5.13
C CYS A 91 4.48 11.59 -5.32
N GLU A 92 4.72 10.47 -5.99
CA GLU A 92 6.04 10.06 -6.49
C GLU A 92 6.03 9.87 -8.01
N GLY A 93 4.88 10.05 -8.64
CA GLY A 93 4.72 9.97 -10.09
C GLY A 93 3.24 10.00 -10.44
N GLU A 94 2.80 11.07 -11.12
CA GLU A 94 1.40 11.22 -11.52
C GLU A 94 0.97 10.10 -12.47
N PRO A 95 -0.34 9.77 -12.52
CA PRO A 95 -0.84 8.77 -13.46
C PRO A 95 -0.44 9.11 -14.90
N SER A 96 0.25 8.19 -15.56
CA SER A 96 0.63 8.34 -16.97
C SER A 96 1.02 7.00 -17.57
N GLN A 97 1.07 6.97 -18.91
CA GLN A 97 1.57 5.81 -19.63
C GLN A 97 3.09 5.75 -19.48
N ARG A 98 3.60 4.62 -19.00
CA ARG A 98 5.03 4.36 -18.84
C ARG A 98 5.34 3.00 -19.45
N GLY A 99 5.92 3.01 -20.66
CA GLY A 99 6.11 1.78 -21.40
C GLY A 99 4.78 1.07 -21.63
N PRO A 100 4.66 -0.22 -21.33
CA PRO A 100 3.44 -1.00 -21.58
C PRO A 100 2.35 -0.79 -20.53
N ARG A 101 2.62 -0.04 -19.45
CA ARG A 101 1.67 0.12 -18.34
C ARG A 101 1.28 1.57 -18.14
N PHE A 102 0.00 1.78 -17.81
CA PHE A 102 -0.47 3.02 -17.23
C PHE A 102 -0.29 2.89 -15.72
N SER A 103 0.48 3.79 -15.11
CA SER A 103 0.87 3.64 -13.71
C SER A 103 0.99 4.97 -12.99
N ALA A 104 0.96 4.90 -11.66
CA ALA A 104 1.17 6.03 -10.76
C ALA A 104 1.95 5.55 -9.55
N TYR A 105 2.67 6.47 -8.92
CA TYR A 105 3.49 6.18 -7.74
C TYR A 105 3.14 7.15 -6.62
N VAL A 106 3.00 6.61 -5.41
CA VAL A 106 2.73 7.40 -4.21
C VAL A 106 3.59 6.93 -3.05
N ARG A 107 3.70 7.77 -2.03
CA ARG A 107 4.18 7.37 -0.70
C ARG A 107 2.99 7.33 0.25
N ASP A 108 2.95 6.31 1.11
CA ASP A 108 1.97 6.28 2.19
C ASP A 108 2.38 7.26 3.31
N PRO A 109 1.58 7.43 4.39
CA PRO A 109 1.94 8.35 5.48
C PRO A 109 3.26 8.06 6.18
N ASP A 110 3.74 6.83 6.13
CA ASP A 110 5.06 6.42 6.66
C ASP A 110 6.15 6.46 5.58
N ARG A 111 5.82 6.97 4.38
CA ARG A 111 6.70 7.13 3.24
C ARG A 111 7.10 5.83 2.56
N ASN A 112 6.36 4.75 2.77
CA ASN A 112 6.51 3.55 1.97
C ASN A 112 6.05 3.81 0.54
N LYS A 113 6.82 3.34 -0.44
CA LYS A 113 6.52 3.61 -1.86
C LYS A 113 5.60 2.54 -2.43
N LEU A 114 4.54 2.99 -3.08
CA LEU A 114 3.55 2.13 -3.74
C LEU A 114 3.47 2.48 -5.21
N CYS A 115 3.23 1.48 -6.05
CA CYS A 115 2.91 1.64 -7.46
C CYS A 115 1.54 1.03 -7.73
N PHE A 116 0.71 1.76 -8.47
CA PHE A 116 -0.53 1.23 -9.03
C PHE A 116 -0.34 1.14 -10.53
N ALA A 117 -0.62 -0.01 -11.12
CA ALA A 117 -0.47 -0.22 -12.55
C ALA A 117 -1.65 -1.03 -13.10
N ASP A 118 -2.03 -0.72 -14.32
CA ASP A 118 -3.09 -1.45 -15.02
C ASP A 118 -2.61 -2.84 -15.48
#